data_410d89b6ae4e16d5123e270cc299e749
#
_entry.id   410d89b6ae4e16d5123e270cc299e749
#
_cell.length_a   1.000
_cell.length_b   1.000
_cell.length_c   1.000
_cell.angle_alpha   90.00
_cell.angle_beta   90.00
_cell.angle_gamma   90.00
#
_symmetry.space_group_name_H-M   'P 1'
#
loop_
_entity.id
_entity.type
_entity.pdbx_description
1 polymer ?
#
loop_
_entity_poly.entity_id
_entity_poly.type
_entity_poly.pdbx_seq_one_letter_code
_entity_poly.pdbx_strand_id
1 'polypeptide(L)'
;ADQSRWINTGGTRWGIDKNEDGRIDSWSVISPEEVTAEVVAAMAQRDSARFERLVLTKEELAQLGLGEEMAKELGDSIATAANDFKEAVKAQQMVTGKTEWASFGAVRPGMVPQGASGSKKDLIVYENVVAMVSTEGKHGEVLVGTLVKVGDAWRVLDAPKSLDPNRQEMVDSGRFFSVAAFNRRPEAGTTTPEGMDGETQKLLTQLEEVDKKNPGATYDAERVKLLEKLASISEGEDKAQWIRQLADMLAAAAQTGEYPKGVDELKELYAKLSKDKANEDLAGYVKFRYLQSDYNLSFQAPNPDYAKIQTKWVEDLEAFIQEYPNCSLTPDAMLQLGM
;
A
#
# COMPACT_ATOMS: atom_id res chain seq x y z
N ALA A 1 28.70 -20.24 8.15
CA ALA A 1 28.68 -20.66 9.55
C ALA A 1 27.34 -21.29 9.79
N ASP A 2 27.34 -22.56 10.05
CA ASP A 2 26.13 -23.33 10.27
C ASP A 2 25.73 -23.11 11.73
N GLN A 3 24.47 -22.76 11.93
CA GLN A 3 23.87 -22.63 13.25
C GLN A 3 22.44 -23.13 13.18
N SER A 4 22.03 -23.93 14.14
CA SER A 4 20.66 -24.40 14.24
C SER A 4 19.78 -23.33 14.90
N ARG A 5 18.56 -23.20 14.42
CA ARG A 5 17.58 -22.22 14.93
C ARG A 5 16.22 -22.88 15.13
N TRP A 6 15.58 -22.58 16.24
CA TRP A 6 14.23 -23.03 16.55
C TRP A 6 13.34 -21.85 16.95
N ILE A 7 12.20 -21.75 16.32
CA ILE A 7 11.19 -20.77 16.72
C ILE A 7 10.51 -21.24 18.00
N ASN A 8 10.33 -20.34 18.98
CA ASN A 8 9.59 -20.66 20.19
C ASN A 8 8.10 -20.91 19.89
N THR A 9 7.38 -21.55 20.81
CA THR A 9 5.96 -21.88 20.68
C THR A 9 5.07 -20.67 20.40
N GLY A 10 5.44 -19.50 20.90
CA GLY A 10 4.72 -18.25 20.69
C GLY A 10 5.07 -17.51 19.40
N GLY A 11 5.99 -18.03 18.57
CA GLY A 11 6.37 -17.39 17.31
C GLY A 11 7.03 -16.00 17.44
N THR A 12 7.63 -15.70 18.59
CA THR A 12 8.18 -14.39 18.92
C THR A 12 9.69 -14.33 18.97
N ARG A 13 10.35 -15.46 19.15
CA ARG A 13 11.81 -15.56 19.37
C ARG A 13 12.42 -16.77 18.72
N TRP A 14 13.66 -16.60 18.29
CA TRP A 14 14.54 -17.65 17.86
C TRP A 14 15.42 -18.12 19.01
N GLY A 15 15.40 -19.42 19.29
CA GLY A 15 16.47 -20.08 20.02
C GLY A 15 17.61 -20.39 19.06
N ILE A 16 18.80 -19.90 19.33
CA ILE A 16 19.97 -20.03 18.47
C ILE A 16 20.97 -20.97 19.18
N ASP A 17 21.33 -22.05 18.50
CA ASP A 17 22.40 -22.94 18.84
C ASP A 17 23.56 -22.66 17.89
N LYS A 18 24.61 -22.03 18.41
CA LYS A 18 25.74 -21.53 17.60
C LYS A 18 26.79 -22.63 17.35
N ASN A 19 26.83 -23.63 18.22
CA ASN A 19 27.83 -24.67 18.19
C ASN A 19 27.25 -26.03 17.80
N GLU A 20 25.95 -26.12 17.52
CA GLU A 20 25.21 -27.32 17.12
C GLU A 20 25.26 -28.47 18.13
N ASP A 21 25.33 -28.16 19.44
CA ASP A 21 25.31 -29.15 20.52
C ASP A 21 23.91 -29.59 20.96
N GLY A 22 22.87 -29.04 20.32
CA GLY A 22 21.46 -29.30 20.61
C GLY A 22 20.90 -28.47 21.77
N ARG A 23 21.63 -27.45 22.22
CA ARG A 23 21.20 -26.53 23.28
C ARG A 23 21.11 -25.11 22.74
N ILE A 24 20.16 -24.35 23.28
CA ILE A 24 19.99 -22.93 22.91
C ILE A 24 21.03 -22.09 23.65
N ASP A 25 21.96 -21.48 22.91
CA ASP A 25 22.97 -20.56 23.43
C ASP A 25 22.44 -19.16 23.68
N SER A 26 21.52 -18.71 22.83
CA SER A 26 20.95 -17.34 22.90
C SER A 26 19.55 -17.28 22.32
N TRP A 27 18.82 -16.23 22.74
CA TRP A 27 17.50 -15.92 22.21
C TRP A 27 17.56 -14.60 21.43
N SER A 28 16.96 -14.57 20.26
CA SER A 28 16.75 -13.37 19.44
C SER A 28 15.27 -13.14 19.19
N VAL A 29 14.83 -11.90 19.13
CA VAL A 29 13.46 -11.55 18.75
C VAL A 29 13.32 -11.77 17.25
N ILE A 30 12.16 -12.26 16.80
CA ILE A 30 11.87 -12.43 15.38
C ILE A 30 11.70 -11.07 14.71
N SER A 31 12.42 -10.82 13.62
CA SER A 31 12.30 -9.60 12.82
C SER A 31 11.14 -9.67 11.82
N PRO A 32 10.70 -8.56 11.24
CA PRO A 32 9.64 -8.57 10.21
C PRO A 32 10.05 -9.41 8.99
N GLU A 33 11.32 -9.35 8.59
CA GLU A 33 11.89 -10.15 7.49
C GLU A 33 11.77 -11.64 7.80
N GLU A 34 12.14 -12.03 9.01
CA GLU A 34 12.07 -13.42 9.48
C GLU A 34 10.62 -13.91 9.58
N VAL A 35 9.67 -13.04 9.98
CA VAL A 35 8.24 -13.37 9.94
C VAL A 35 7.80 -13.70 8.52
N THR A 36 8.19 -12.90 7.52
CA THR A 36 7.82 -13.19 6.13
C THR A 36 8.47 -14.46 5.60
N ALA A 37 9.72 -14.75 6.00
CA ALA A 37 10.38 -15.99 5.66
C ALA A 37 9.65 -17.21 6.25
N GLU A 38 9.18 -17.11 7.49
CA GLU A 38 8.40 -18.15 8.15
C GLU A 38 7.03 -18.35 7.52
N VAL A 39 6.35 -17.26 7.06
CA VAL A 39 5.10 -17.35 6.29
C VAL A 39 5.32 -18.11 5.00
N VAL A 40 6.37 -17.79 4.23
CA VAL A 40 6.71 -18.51 2.98
C VAL A 40 7.01 -19.97 3.26
N ALA A 41 7.77 -20.26 4.31
CA ALA A 41 8.08 -21.65 4.70
C ALA A 41 6.83 -22.43 5.13
N ALA A 42 5.89 -21.78 5.84
CA ALA A 42 4.60 -22.37 6.20
C ALA A 42 3.78 -22.71 4.95
N MET A 43 3.73 -21.79 3.96
CA MET A 43 3.06 -22.03 2.68
C MET A 43 3.69 -23.17 1.88
N ALA A 44 5.03 -23.17 1.77
CA ALA A 44 5.77 -24.20 1.03
C ALA A 44 5.57 -25.61 1.64
N GLN A 45 5.50 -25.70 2.97
CA GLN A 45 5.28 -26.93 3.70
C GLN A 45 3.80 -27.27 3.93
N ARG A 46 2.89 -26.37 3.58
CA ARG A 46 1.45 -26.46 3.87
C ARG A 46 1.15 -26.64 5.37
N ASP A 47 1.96 -26.02 6.20
CA ASP A 47 1.90 -26.12 7.65
C ASP A 47 1.14 -24.94 8.28
N SER A 48 -0.17 -25.12 8.48
CA SER A 48 -1.00 -24.10 9.11
C SER A 48 -0.65 -23.83 10.57
N ALA A 49 -0.14 -24.83 11.29
CA ALA A 49 0.25 -24.63 12.69
C ALA A 49 1.52 -23.75 12.80
N ARG A 50 2.42 -23.82 11.81
CA ARG A 50 3.56 -22.92 11.70
C ARG A 50 3.09 -21.49 11.43
N PHE A 51 2.13 -21.29 10.53
CA PHE A 51 1.54 -19.98 10.25
C PHE A 51 0.80 -19.41 11.46
N GLU A 52 -0.03 -20.20 12.14
CA GLU A 52 -0.79 -19.78 13.32
C GLU A 52 0.07 -19.20 14.45
N ARG A 53 1.32 -19.66 14.60
CA ARG A 53 2.27 -19.10 15.57
C ARG A 53 2.68 -17.66 15.28
N LEU A 54 2.56 -17.20 14.03
CA LEU A 54 2.93 -15.87 13.58
C LEU A 54 1.75 -14.90 13.63
N VAL A 55 0.53 -15.43 13.67
CA VAL A 55 -0.70 -14.61 13.70
C VAL A 55 -0.85 -13.95 15.07
N LEU A 56 -1.39 -12.73 15.07
CA LEU A 56 -1.76 -12.00 16.28
C LEU A 56 -2.73 -12.84 17.13
N THR A 57 -2.44 -12.96 18.42
CA THR A 57 -3.34 -13.67 19.36
C THR A 57 -4.42 -12.74 19.92
N LYS A 58 -5.49 -13.32 20.49
CA LYS A 58 -6.55 -12.53 21.12
C LYS A 58 -6.05 -11.71 22.31
N GLU A 59 -5.12 -12.26 23.07
CA GLU A 59 -4.47 -11.61 24.20
C GLU A 59 -3.60 -10.44 23.75
N GLU A 60 -2.88 -10.59 22.66
CA GLU A 60 -2.06 -9.55 22.06
C GLU A 60 -2.94 -8.46 21.41
N LEU A 61 -4.06 -8.84 20.78
CA LEU A 61 -5.05 -7.89 20.24
C LEU A 61 -5.57 -6.95 21.33
N ALA A 62 -5.90 -7.51 22.51
CA ALA A 62 -6.34 -6.69 23.65
C ALA A 62 -5.25 -5.70 24.12
N GLN A 63 -3.96 -6.09 24.00
CA GLN A 63 -2.84 -5.22 24.34
C GLN A 63 -2.63 -4.07 23.34
N LEU A 64 -3.10 -4.18 22.10
CA LEU A 64 -2.96 -3.12 21.10
C LEU A 64 -3.77 -1.87 21.45
N GLY A 65 -4.84 -2.02 22.25
CA GLY A 65 -5.64 -0.88 22.70
C GLY A 65 -6.40 -0.19 21.57
N LEU A 66 -6.86 -0.93 20.58
CA LEU A 66 -7.63 -0.46 19.44
C LEU A 66 -9.04 -0.01 19.83
N GLY A 67 -9.67 0.79 18.97
CA GLY A 67 -11.11 1.07 19.06
C GLY A 67 -11.95 -0.19 18.87
N GLU A 68 -13.20 -0.18 19.39
CA GLU A 68 -14.06 -1.36 19.41
C GLU A 68 -14.31 -1.96 18.02
N GLU A 69 -14.53 -1.12 17.01
CA GLU A 69 -14.81 -1.55 15.63
C GLU A 69 -13.61 -2.27 15.02
N MET A 70 -12.43 -1.65 15.07
CA MET A 70 -11.18 -2.23 14.57
C MET A 70 -10.79 -3.49 15.37
N ALA A 71 -10.95 -3.49 16.68
CA ALA A 71 -10.68 -4.65 17.52
C ALA A 71 -11.59 -5.84 17.19
N LYS A 72 -12.86 -5.58 16.87
CA LYS A 72 -13.80 -6.61 16.41
C LYS A 72 -13.41 -7.15 15.05
N GLU A 73 -13.15 -6.28 14.08
CA GLU A 73 -12.74 -6.68 12.72
C GLU A 73 -11.48 -7.55 12.74
N LEU A 74 -10.43 -7.13 13.46
CA LEU A 74 -9.22 -7.92 13.62
C LEU A 74 -9.47 -9.23 14.38
N GLY A 75 -10.33 -9.21 15.37
CA GLY A 75 -10.73 -10.41 16.09
C GLY A 75 -11.39 -11.46 15.20
N ASP A 76 -12.25 -11.03 14.29
CA ASP A 76 -12.90 -11.90 13.30
C ASP A 76 -11.86 -12.44 12.29
N SER A 77 -10.94 -11.59 11.78
CA SER A 77 -9.85 -12.02 10.90
C SER A 77 -8.91 -13.03 11.56
N ILE A 78 -8.54 -12.82 12.82
CA ILE A 78 -7.70 -13.76 13.59
C ILE A 78 -8.42 -15.11 13.76
N ALA A 79 -9.72 -15.10 14.00
CA ALA A 79 -10.49 -16.33 14.19
C ALA A 79 -10.56 -17.21 12.93
N THR A 80 -10.47 -16.62 11.74
CA THR A 80 -10.52 -17.33 10.45
C THR A 80 -9.15 -17.57 9.83
N ALA A 81 -8.09 -16.91 10.32
CA ALA A 81 -6.76 -16.88 9.72
C ALA A 81 -6.18 -18.25 9.33
N ALA A 82 -6.37 -19.27 10.17
CA ALA A 82 -5.89 -20.62 9.88
C ALA A 82 -6.64 -21.30 8.72
N ASN A 83 -7.94 -21.06 8.62
CA ASN A 83 -8.76 -21.57 7.52
C ASN A 83 -8.47 -20.83 6.22
N ASP A 84 -8.36 -19.49 6.30
CA ASP A 84 -8.03 -18.64 5.16
C ASP A 84 -6.65 -18.96 4.60
N PHE A 85 -5.68 -19.26 5.48
CA PHE A 85 -4.37 -19.76 5.08
C PHE A 85 -4.47 -21.09 4.32
N LYS A 86 -5.24 -22.06 4.81
CA LYS A 86 -5.42 -23.36 4.12
C LYS A 86 -6.05 -23.18 2.74
N GLU A 87 -7.04 -22.32 2.63
CA GLU A 87 -7.68 -22.03 1.34
C GLU A 87 -6.71 -21.28 0.39
N ALA A 88 -5.96 -20.29 0.91
CA ALA A 88 -4.94 -19.57 0.13
C ALA A 88 -3.87 -20.53 -0.42
N VAL A 89 -3.39 -21.47 0.39
CA VAL A 89 -2.39 -22.48 -0.03
C VAL A 89 -2.95 -23.45 -1.05
N LYS A 90 -4.24 -23.79 -0.98
CA LYS A 90 -4.89 -24.65 -2.00
C LYS A 90 -5.12 -23.92 -3.32
N ALA A 91 -5.48 -22.65 -3.28
CA ALA A 91 -5.87 -21.87 -4.44
C ALA A 91 -4.66 -21.49 -5.33
N GLN A 92 -3.45 -21.46 -4.78
CA GLN A 92 -2.25 -21.02 -5.45
C GLN A 92 -1.38 -22.21 -5.93
N GLN A 93 -0.55 -21.97 -6.98
CA GLN A 93 0.38 -22.95 -7.54
C GLN A 93 1.84 -22.45 -7.56
N MET A 94 2.08 -21.19 -7.25
CA MET A 94 3.38 -20.55 -7.34
C MET A 94 4.33 -21.00 -6.21
N VAL A 95 3.80 -21.07 -4.98
CA VAL A 95 4.57 -21.53 -3.83
C VAL A 95 4.44 -23.04 -3.70
N THR A 96 5.57 -23.72 -3.81
CA THR A 96 5.70 -25.18 -3.74
C THR A 96 6.70 -25.57 -2.65
N GLY A 97 6.86 -26.86 -2.37
CA GLY A 97 7.89 -27.36 -1.44
C GLY A 97 9.35 -27.02 -1.82
N LYS A 98 9.58 -26.46 -3.01
CA LYS A 98 10.90 -26.01 -3.50
C LYS A 98 11.04 -24.48 -3.50
N THR A 99 10.04 -23.78 -3.00
CA THR A 99 10.07 -22.30 -2.96
C THR A 99 10.89 -21.85 -1.78
N GLU A 100 11.82 -20.94 -2.06
CA GLU A 100 12.67 -20.29 -1.09
C GLU A 100 12.31 -18.81 -0.96
N TRP A 101 12.35 -18.30 0.26
CA TRP A 101 12.23 -16.88 0.52
C TRP A 101 13.52 -16.17 0.05
N ALA A 102 13.38 -15.10 -0.72
CA ALA A 102 14.51 -14.36 -1.29
C ALA A 102 14.74 -13.02 -0.57
N SER A 103 13.69 -12.24 -0.36
CA SER A 103 13.82 -10.93 0.29
C SER A 103 12.48 -10.43 0.84
N PHE A 104 12.59 -9.44 1.72
CA PHE A 104 11.50 -8.68 2.31
C PHE A 104 11.20 -7.45 1.46
N GLY A 105 9.96 -7.29 1.05
CA GLY A 105 9.47 -6.13 0.32
C GLY A 105 8.42 -5.40 1.14
N ALA A 106 8.78 -4.25 1.68
CA ALA A 106 7.84 -3.34 2.33
C ALA A 106 8.38 -1.91 2.27
N VAL A 107 7.48 -0.95 2.32
CA VAL A 107 7.81 0.44 2.60
C VAL A 107 8.25 0.54 4.08
N ARG A 108 8.70 1.70 4.53
CA ARG A 108 9.05 1.93 5.95
C ARG A 108 7.84 1.65 6.86
N PRO A 109 8.06 1.18 8.10
CA PRO A 109 6.95 1.01 9.03
C PRO A 109 6.30 2.35 9.30
N GLY A 110 4.98 2.36 9.29
CA GLY A 110 4.18 3.52 9.66
C GLY A 110 3.83 3.51 11.14
N MET A 111 3.57 4.68 11.69
CA MET A 111 3.04 4.84 13.04
C MET A 111 1.59 5.27 12.98
N VAL A 112 0.70 4.46 13.56
CA VAL A 112 -0.72 4.82 13.80
C VAL A 112 -0.74 5.59 15.12
N PRO A 113 -1.02 6.90 15.10
CA PRO A 113 -0.97 7.70 16.33
C PRO A 113 -2.13 7.37 17.27
N GLN A 114 -1.89 7.57 18.56
CA GLN A 114 -2.94 7.50 19.57
C GLN A 114 -4.13 8.39 19.16
N GLY A 115 -5.34 7.85 19.28
CA GLY A 115 -6.60 8.50 18.88
C GLY A 115 -7.05 8.16 17.46
N ALA A 116 -6.16 7.79 16.55
CA ALA A 116 -6.53 7.33 15.22
C ALA A 116 -7.27 5.98 15.31
N SER A 117 -8.39 5.86 14.61
CA SER A 117 -9.27 4.67 14.64
C SER A 117 -9.65 4.23 16.08
N GLY A 118 -9.72 5.18 17.03
CA GLY A 118 -10.01 4.92 18.44
C GLY A 118 -8.87 4.24 19.21
N SER A 119 -7.67 4.21 18.68
CA SER A 119 -6.50 3.61 19.35
C SER A 119 -6.15 4.37 20.63
N LYS A 120 -5.82 3.63 21.70
CA LYS A 120 -5.42 4.18 23.00
C LYS A 120 -3.92 4.45 23.12
N LYS A 121 -3.12 4.02 22.14
CA LYS A 121 -1.66 4.20 22.09
C LYS A 121 -1.17 4.20 20.64
N ASP A 122 0.06 4.66 20.45
CA ASP A 122 0.75 4.56 19.17
C ASP A 122 1.01 3.09 18.79
N LEU A 123 0.77 2.74 17.53
CA LEU A 123 1.06 1.42 16.98
C LEU A 123 2.08 1.55 15.86
N ILE A 124 2.98 0.59 15.76
CA ILE A 124 3.94 0.50 14.65
C ILE A 124 3.50 -0.66 13.76
N VAL A 125 3.28 -0.38 12.49
CA VAL A 125 2.78 -1.35 11.53
C VAL A 125 3.55 -1.28 10.21
N TYR A 126 3.69 -2.42 9.55
CA TYR A 126 3.98 -2.50 8.12
C TYR A 126 2.70 -2.89 7.39
N GLU A 127 2.37 -2.22 6.32
CA GLU A 127 1.24 -2.59 5.47
C GLU A 127 1.72 -3.01 4.09
N ASN A 128 0.92 -3.86 3.45
CA ASN A 128 1.21 -4.38 2.12
C ASN A 128 2.60 -5.03 2.01
N VAL A 129 2.96 -5.78 3.05
CA VAL A 129 4.23 -6.49 3.09
C VAL A 129 4.21 -7.62 2.07
N VAL A 130 5.23 -7.62 1.22
CA VAL A 130 5.43 -8.63 0.18
C VAL A 130 6.70 -9.43 0.49
N ALA A 131 6.63 -10.75 0.41
CA ALA A 131 7.79 -11.61 0.39
C ALA A 131 8.16 -11.94 -1.06
N MET A 132 9.36 -11.56 -1.46
CA MET A 132 9.93 -12.03 -2.73
C MET A 132 10.35 -13.48 -2.56
N VAL A 133 9.97 -14.33 -3.51
CA VAL A 133 10.26 -15.77 -3.46
C VAL A 133 10.91 -16.24 -4.75
N SER A 134 11.65 -17.34 -4.66
CA SER A 134 12.24 -18.01 -5.81
C SER A 134 11.84 -19.50 -5.80
N THR A 135 11.33 -19.98 -6.91
CA THR A 135 11.00 -21.40 -7.11
C THR A 135 11.73 -21.89 -8.35
N GLU A 136 12.76 -22.73 -8.17
CA GLU A 136 13.57 -23.28 -9.26
C GLU A 136 14.08 -22.19 -10.25
N GLY A 137 14.52 -21.04 -9.70
CA GLY A 137 15.04 -19.90 -10.47
C GLY A 137 13.97 -18.97 -11.07
N LYS A 138 12.69 -19.24 -10.85
CA LYS A 138 11.59 -18.32 -11.18
C LYS A 138 11.25 -17.47 -9.96
N HIS A 139 11.21 -16.17 -10.18
CA HIS A 139 10.83 -15.22 -9.13
C HIS A 139 9.31 -15.03 -9.06
N GLY A 140 8.80 -14.79 -7.86
CA GLY A 140 7.41 -14.51 -7.60
C GLY A 140 7.25 -13.69 -6.33
N GLU A 141 6.01 -13.31 -6.05
CA GLU A 141 5.66 -12.45 -4.93
C GLU A 141 4.54 -13.08 -4.10
N VAL A 142 4.68 -13.05 -2.80
CA VAL A 142 3.65 -13.43 -1.83
C VAL A 142 3.29 -12.20 -1.01
N LEU A 143 2.05 -11.74 -1.12
CA LEU A 143 1.50 -10.72 -0.25
C LEU A 143 1.29 -11.34 1.13
N VAL A 144 2.06 -10.90 2.10
CA VAL A 144 1.92 -11.31 3.51
C VAL A 144 0.85 -10.46 4.20
N GLY A 145 0.62 -9.24 3.71
CA GLY A 145 -0.36 -8.31 4.24
C GLY A 145 0.20 -7.39 5.31
N THR A 146 -0.51 -7.24 6.41
CA THR A 146 -0.18 -6.30 7.48
C THR A 146 0.59 -6.98 8.61
N LEU A 147 1.70 -6.38 9.04
CA LEU A 147 2.42 -6.75 10.25
C LEU A 147 2.26 -5.67 11.31
N VAL A 148 1.89 -6.04 12.54
CA VAL A 148 1.82 -5.14 13.68
C VAL A 148 2.86 -5.51 14.72
N LYS A 149 3.48 -4.49 15.32
CA LYS A 149 4.43 -4.70 16.41
C LYS A 149 3.70 -4.82 17.75
N VAL A 150 3.93 -5.94 18.46
CA VAL A 150 3.41 -6.18 19.80
C VAL A 150 4.59 -6.43 20.74
N GLY A 151 4.85 -5.48 21.64
CA GLY A 151 6.10 -5.50 22.42
C GLY A 151 7.31 -5.43 21.48
N ASP A 152 8.16 -6.45 21.54
CA ASP A 152 9.33 -6.55 20.66
C ASP A 152 9.07 -7.41 19.40
N ALA A 153 7.99 -8.17 19.36
CA ALA A 153 7.69 -9.11 18.27
C ALA A 153 6.78 -8.50 17.21
N TRP A 154 6.84 -9.05 16.00
CA TRP A 154 5.95 -8.73 14.89
C TRP A 154 4.92 -9.83 14.68
N ARG A 155 3.68 -9.43 14.38
CA ARG A 155 2.53 -10.32 14.20
C ARG A 155 1.84 -10.07 12.89
N VAL A 156 1.45 -11.15 12.23
CA VAL A 156 0.68 -11.14 10.98
C VAL A 156 -0.80 -10.95 11.31
N LEU A 157 -1.48 -10.10 10.54
CA LEU A 157 -2.92 -9.86 10.67
C LEU A 157 -3.74 -10.53 9.57
N ASP A 158 -3.12 -10.84 8.43
CA ASP A 158 -3.79 -11.27 7.20
C ASP A 158 -3.36 -12.69 6.81
N ALA A 159 -4.23 -13.41 6.10
CA ALA A 159 -3.82 -14.63 5.41
C ALA A 159 -3.00 -14.27 4.16
N PRO A 160 -1.86 -14.96 3.90
CA PRO A 160 -1.00 -14.64 2.77
C PRO A 160 -1.68 -14.98 1.43
N LYS A 161 -1.37 -14.21 0.39
CA LYS A 161 -1.85 -14.42 -0.98
C LYS A 161 -0.67 -14.48 -1.94
N SER A 162 -0.68 -15.41 -2.88
CA SER A 162 0.26 -15.43 -4.00
C SER A 162 -0.18 -14.36 -5.00
N LEU A 163 0.70 -13.46 -5.37
CA LEU A 163 0.44 -12.47 -6.41
C LEU A 163 0.79 -13.06 -7.78
N ASP A 164 -0.17 -13.05 -8.71
CA ASP A 164 0.07 -13.44 -10.10
C ASP A 164 0.78 -12.28 -10.83
N PRO A 165 2.02 -12.46 -11.34
CA PRO A 165 2.73 -11.39 -12.04
C PRO A 165 2.02 -10.91 -13.32
N ASN A 166 1.05 -11.67 -13.84
CA ASN A 166 0.25 -11.30 -15.01
C ASN A 166 -1.12 -10.70 -14.64
N ARG A 167 -1.48 -10.69 -13.38
CA ARG A 167 -2.65 -10.00 -12.85
C ARG A 167 -2.17 -8.83 -12.03
N GLN A 168 -2.55 -7.63 -12.40
CA GLN A 168 -2.55 -6.48 -11.48
C GLN A 168 -3.65 -6.73 -10.43
N GLU A 169 -3.37 -7.63 -9.49
CA GLU A 169 -4.18 -7.71 -8.30
C GLU A 169 -3.86 -6.46 -7.50
N MET A 170 -4.84 -5.56 -7.40
CA MET A 170 -4.72 -4.37 -6.59
C MET A 170 -4.49 -4.84 -5.16
N VAL A 171 -3.33 -4.53 -4.64
CA VAL A 171 -3.01 -4.73 -3.23
C VAL A 171 -4.03 -3.90 -2.46
N ASP A 172 -4.82 -4.54 -1.66
CA ASP A 172 -5.90 -3.94 -0.89
C ASP A 172 -5.35 -2.75 -0.08
N SER A 173 -6.15 -1.69 0.08
CA SER A 173 -5.75 -0.57 0.92
C SER A 173 -5.43 -1.10 2.32
N GLY A 174 -4.30 -0.69 2.89
CA GLY A 174 -3.87 -1.14 4.20
C GLY A 174 -4.95 -0.94 5.27
N ARG A 175 -4.92 -1.75 6.32
CA ARG A 175 -5.92 -1.74 7.40
C ARG A 175 -5.87 -0.47 8.26
N PHE A 176 -4.69 0.09 8.44
CA PHE A 176 -4.44 1.25 9.32
C PHE A 176 -4.19 2.53 8.55
N PHE A 177 -3.48 2.43 7.43
CA PHE A 177 -3.28 3.53 6.52
C PHE A 177 -4.13 3.25 5.30
N SER A 178 -5.42 3.56 5.39
CA SER A 178 -6.15 3.72 4.15
C SER A 178 -5.42 4.83 3.41
N VAL A 179 -4.83 4.49 2.27
CA VAL A 179 -4.56 5.51 1.26
C VAL A 179 -5.93 6.08 1.00
N ALA A 180 -6.18 7.27 1.57
CA ALA A 180 -7.47 7.88 1.52
C ALA A 180 -7.92 7.81 0.06
N ALA A 181 -8.92 6.98 -0.20
CA ALA A 181 -9.71 6.91 -1.41
C ALA A 181 -9.03 6.59 -2.74
N PHE A 182 -7.85 5.92 -2.79
CA PHE A 182 -7.37 5.43 -4.08
C PHE A 182 -8.17 4.23 -4.60
N ASN A 183 -8.87 3.49 -3.72
CA ASN A 183 -9.64 2.31 -4.09
C ASN A 183 -10.83 2.04 -3.17
N ARG A 184 -11.59 3.04 -2.76
CA ARG A 184 -12.96 2.72 -2.33
C ARG A 184 -13.77 2.38 -3.58
N ARG A 185 -13.64 1.11 -3.99
CA ARG A 185 -14.75 0.44 -4.65
C ARG A 185 -15.87 0.47 -3.63
N PRO A 186 -17.01 1.08 -3.88
CA PRO A 186 -18.17 0.88 -3.03
C PRO A 186 -18.46 -0.62 -3.07
N GLU A 187 -18.31 -1.32 -1.94
CA GLU A 187 -18.85 -2.66 -1.83
C GLU A 187 -20.33 -2.57 -2.12
N ALA A 188 -20.78 -3.33 -3.12
CA ALA A 188 -22.20 -3.49 -3.40
C ALA A 188 -22.85 -4.12 -2.17
N GLY A 189 -23.39 -3.29 -1.28
CA GLY A 189 -24.11 -3.79 -0.12
C GLY A 189 -24.13 -2.91 1.13
N THR A 190 -23.40 -1.81 1.22
CA THR A 190 -23.53 -0.89 2.36
C THR A 190 -24.41 0.30 1.99
N THR A 191 -25.51 0.41 2.69
CA THR A 191 -26.46 1.50 2.81
C THR A 191 -25.95 2.85 2.32
N THR A 192 -26.58 3.35 1.27
CA THR A 192 -26.50 4.73 0.77
C THR A 192 -26.54 5.69 1.98
N PRO A 193 -25.56 6.61 2.12
CA PRO A 193 -25.70 7.70 3.08
C PRO A 193 -26.98 8.47 2.72
N GLU A 194 -27.91 8.57 3.64
CA GLU A 194 -29.09 9.42 3.51
C GLU A 194 -28.60 10.87 3.29
N GLY A 195 -28.72 11.36 2.05
CA GLY A 195 -28.34 12.74 1.70
C GLY A 195 -27.58 12.93 0.40
N MET A 196 -27.14 11.89 -0.31
CA MET A 196 -26.55 12.03 -1.64
C MET A 196 -27.63 12.43 -2.66
N ASP A 197 -27.32 13.48 -3.46
CA ASP A 197 -28.22 13.83 -4.55
C ASP A 197 -28.22 12.75 -5.65
N GLY A 198 -29.34 12.64 -6.37
CA GLY A 198 -29.52 11.58 -7.37
C GLY A 198 -28.56 11.70 -8.57
N GLU A 199 -27.92 12.85 -8.77
CA GLU A 199 -26.94 13.09 -9.84
C GLU A 199 -25.59 12.48 -9.47
N THR A 200 -25.10 12.68 -8.25
CA THR A 200 -23.87 12.09 -7.72
C THR A 200 -23.96 10.56 -7.75
N GLN A 201 -25.08 10.00 -7.32
CA GLN A 201 -25.28 8.54 -7.33
C GLN A 201 -25.23 7.96 -8.75
N LYS A 202 -25.83 8.65 -9.72
CA LYS A 202 -25.80 8.24 -11.13
C LYS A 202 -24.39 8.27 -11.71
N LEU A 203 -23.61 9.30 -11.39
CA LEU A 203 -22.21 9.41 -11.87
C LEU A 203 -21.32 8.35 -11.25
N LEU A 204 -21.51 8.01 -9.97
CA LEU A 204 -20.80 6.93 -9.32
C LEU A 204 -21.12 5.57 -9.97
N THR A 205 -22.37 5.29 -10.28
CA THR A 205 -22.76 4.06 -10.98
C THR A 205 -22.11 3.99 -12.36
N GLN A 206 -22.06 5.11 -13.11
CA GLN A 206 -21.38 5.16 -14.41
C GLN A 206 -19.87 4.95 -14.28
N LEU A 207 -19.24 5.50 -13.23
CA LEU A 207 -17.82 5.29 -12.96
C LEU A 207 -17.51 3.81 -12.69
N GLU A 208 -18.34 3.14 -11.89
CA GLU A 208 -18.23 1.68 -11.67
C GLU A 208 -18.39 0.86 -12.96
N GLU A 209 -19.28 1.28 -13.85
CA GLU A 209 -19.46 0.58 -15.14
C GLU A 209 -18.21 0.72 -16.03
N VAL A 210 -17.60 1.91 -16.06
CA VAL A 210 -16.34 2.16 -16.79
C VAL A 210 -15.22 1.32 -16.21
N ASP A 211 -15.06 1.30 -14.89
CA ASP A 211 -14.03 0.51 -14.20
C ASP A 211 -14.21 -1.01 -14.43
N LYS A 212 -15.46 -1.49 -14.54
CA LYS A 212 -15.76 -2.90 -14.89
C LYS A 212 -15.46 -3.23 -16.34
N LYS A 213 -15.62 -2.28 -17.28
CA LYS A 213 -15.35 -2.50 -18.72
C LYS A 213 -13.85 -2.54 -19.00
N ASN A 214 -13.08 -1.70 -18.32
CA ASN A 214 -11.64 -1.53 -18.56
C ASN A 214 -10.83 -1.76 -17.26
N PRO A 215 -10.86 -2.95 -16.67
CA PRO A 215 -10.17 -3.21 -15.42
C PRO A 215 -8.65 -3.07 -15.64
N GLY A 216 -8.03 -2.11 -14.91
CA GLY A 216 -6.58 -1.89 -14.96
C GLY A 216 -6.09 -0.95 -16.07
N ALA A 217 -6.98 -0.29 -16.82
CA ALA A 217 -6.55 0.75 -17.74
C ALA A 217 -5.93 1.93 -17.00
N THR A 218 -4.71 2.31 -17.36
CA THR A 218 -4.01 3.46 -16.77
C THR A 218 -4.68 4.76 -17.18
N TYR A 219 -5.24 4.84 -18.40
CA TYR A 219 -6.00 5.96 -18.92
C TYR A 219 -7.34 5.52 -19.51
N ASP A 220 -8.40 6.22 -19.15
CA ASP A 220 -9.73 6.09 -19.75
C ASP A 220 -10.39 7.47 -19.86
N ALA A 221 -10.67 7.90 -21.09
CA ALA A 221 -11.24 9.22 -21.36
C ALA A 221 -12.67 9.39 -20.82
N GLU A 222 -13.44 8.30 -20.66
CA GLU A 222 -14.78 8.34 -20.08
C GLU A 222 -14.67 8.51 -18.55
N ARG A 223 -13.73 7.82 -17.95
CA ARG A 223 -13.40 7.95 -16.51
C ARG A 223 -12.95 9.37 -16.15
N VAL A 224 -12.07 10.00 -16.97
CA VAL A 224 -11.65 11.39 -16.81
C VAL A 224 -12.87 12.32 -16.74
N LYS A 225 -13.78 12.23 -17.72
CA LYS A 225 -14.98 13.06 -17.76
C LYS A 225 -15.91 12.86 -16.57
N LEU A 226 -16.02 11.63 -16.07
CA LEU A 226 -16.82 11.34 -14.88
C LEU A 226 -16.20 11.92 -13.62
N LEU A 227 -14.87 11.81 -13.46
CA LEU A 227 -14.15 12.42 -12.34
C LEU A 227 -14.25 13.96 -12.37
N GLU A 228 -14.12 14.58 -13.54
CA GLU A 228 -14.31 16.04 -13.70
C GLU A 228 -15.72 16.47 -13.30
N LYS A 229 -16.75 15.72 -13.71
CA LYS A 229 -18.13 16.01 -13.34
C LYS A 229 -18.36 15.85 -11.84
N LEU A 230 -17.89 14.75 -11.24
CA LEU A 230 -17.97 14.54 -9.81
C LEU A 230 -17.27 15.68 -9.05
N ALA A 231 -16.07 16.06 -9.46
CA ALA A 231 -15.37 17.21 -8.88
C ALA A 231 -16.12 18.53 -9.02
N SER A 232 -16.90 18.70 -10.10
CA SER A 232 -17.66 19.94 -10.35
C SER A 232 -18.92 20.09 -9.50
N ILE A 233 -19.55 18.96 -9.12
CA ILE A 233 -20.79 18.95 -8.31
C ILE A 233 -20.51 18.72 -6.82
N SER A 234 -19.30 18.31 -6.46
CA SER A 234 -18.89 18.07 -5.06
C SER A 234 -18.25 19.32 -4.45
N GLU A 235 -18.27 19.40 -3.13
CA GLU A 235 -17.63 20.46 -2.33
C GLU A 235 -16.70 19.87 -1.28
N GLY A 236 -15.84 20.69 -0.67
CA GLY A 236 -14.98 20.30 0.42
C GLY A 236 -14.04 19.14 0.10
N GLU A 237 -13.97 18.18 1.00
CA GLU A 237 -13.05 17.02 0.88
C GLU A 237 -13.44 16.07 -0.25
N ASP A 238 -14.72 15.90 -0.54
CA ASP A 238 -15.17 15.05 -1.65
C ASP A 238 -14.67 15.58 -2.99
N LYS A 239 -14.77 16.89 -3.20
CA LYS A 239 -14.19 17.53 -4.39
C LYS A 239 -12.68 17.32 -4.47
N ALA A 240 -11.99 17.50 -3.35
CA ALA A 240 -10.54 17.29 -3.29
C ALA A 240 -10.15 15.86 -3.65
N GLN A 241 -10.92 14.88 -3.20
CA GLN A 241 -10.70 13.46 -3.52
C GLN A 241 -10.83 13.17 -5.03
N TRP A 242 -11.88 13.69 -5.67
CA TRP A 242 -12.07 13.49 -7.12
C TRP A 242 -10.94 14.11 -7.94
N ILE A 243 -10.49 15.31 -7.53
CA ILE A 243 -9.37 15.99 -8.17
C ILE A 243 -8.06 15.22 -7.98
N ARG A 244 -7.79 14.67 -6.79
CA ARG A 244 -6.61 13.83 -6.56
C ARG A 244 -6.64 12.57 -7.45
N GLN A 245 -7.77 11.87 -7.54
CA GLN A 245 -7.92 10.70 -8.40
C GLN A 245 -7.68 11.05 -9.89
N LEU A 246 -8.22 12.17 -10.35
CA LEU A 246 -8.00 12.67 -11.70
C LEU A 246 -6.51 12.95 -11.94
N ALA A 247 -5.84 13.65 -11.01
CA ALA A 247 -4.44 13.99 -11.13
C ALA A 247 -3.55 12.74 -11.15
N ASP A 248 -3.82 11.75 -10.30
CA ASP A 248 -3.04 10.50 -10.25
C ASP A 248 -3.21 9.67 -11.52
N MET A 249 -4.42 9.58 -12.06
CA MET A 249 -4.66 8.88 -13.31
C MET A 249 -3.93 9.56 -14.49
N LEU A 250 -4.00 10.88 -14.59
CA LEU A 250 -3.28 11.63 -15.62
C LEU A 250 -1.77 11.48 -15.49
N ALA A 251 -1.25 11.50 -14.24
CA ALA A 251 0.16 11.30 -13.95
C ALA A 251 0.64 9.89 -14.34
N ALA A 252 -0.11 8.86 -13.95
CA ALA A 252 0.22 7.48 -14.28
C ALA A 252 0.20 7.24 -15.80
N ALA A 253 -0.82 7.74 -16.49
CA ALA A 253 -0.95 7.61 -17.94
C ALA A 253 0.16 8.36 -18.72
N ALA A 254 0.62 9.50 -18.20
CA ALA A 254 1.74 10.22 -18.77
C ALA A 254 3.07 9.46 -18.57
N GLN A 255 3.28 8.87 -17.38
CA GLN A 255 4.49 8.11 -17.06
C GLN A 255 4.63 6.83 -17.90
N THR A 256 3.53 6.13 -18.16
CA THR A 256 3.53 4.93 -19.01
C THR A 256 3.64 5.26 -20.50
N GLY A 257 3.51 6.53 -20.88
CA GLY A 257 3.47 6.96 -22.28
C GLY A 257 2.15 6.67 -22.98
N GLU A 258 1.15 6.13 -22.28
CA GLU A 258 -0.18 5.86 -22.82
C GLU A 258 -0.93 7.15 -23.15
N TYR A 259 -0.75 8.17 -22.31
CA TYR A 259 -1.33 9.51 -22.53
C TYR A 259 -0.35 10.65 -22.18
N PRO A 260 0.62 10.96 -23.06
CA PRO A 260 1.61 12.00 -22.79
C PRO A 260 1.02 13.40 -22.54
N LYS A 261 -0.17 13.68 -23.10
CA LYS A 261 -0.91 14.94 -22.86
C LYS A 261 -1.39 15.11 -21.41
N GLY A 262 -1.37 14.06 -20.62
CA GLY A 262 -1.69 14.12 -19.19
C GLY A 262 -0.86 15.14 -18.42
N VAL A 263 0.38 15.41 -18.85
CA VAL A 263 1.23 16.46 -18.26
C VAL A 263 0.63 17.86 -18.49
N ASP A 264 0.18 18.15 -19.71
CA ASP A 264 -0.45 19.45 -20.03
C ASP A 264 -1.76 19.62 -19.26
N GLU A 265 -2.57 18.58 -19.16
CA GLU A 265 -3.83 18.61 -18.41
C GLU A 265 -3.60 18.80 -16.90
N LEU A 266 -2.58 18.15 -16.33
CA LEU A 266 -2.16 18.38 -14.94
C LEU A 266 -1.74 19.83 -14.71
N LYS A 267 -1.00 20.43 -15.65
CA LYS A 267 -0.59 21.83 -15.60
C LYS A 267 -1.78 22.78 -15.65
N GLU A 268 -2.76 22.51 -16.50
CA GLU A 268 -4.00 23.28 -16.56
C GLU A 268 -4.83 23.14 -15.28
N LEU A 269 -4.92 21.92 -14.74
CA LEU A 269 -5.63 21.66 -13.49
C LEU A 269 -4.98 22.43 -12.34
N TYR A 270 -3.65 22.40 -12.23
CA TYR A 270 -2.89 23.19 -11.27
C TYR A 270 -3.18 24.69 -11.43
N ALA A 271 -3.12 25.22 -12.68
CA ALA A 271 -3.36 26.63 -12.94
C ALA A 271 -4.80 27.12 -12.58
N LYS A 272 -5.76 26.20 -12.55
CA LYS A 272 -7.12 26.47 -12.05
C LYS A 272 -7.16 26.51 -10.52
N LEU A 273 -6.53 25.53 -9.86
CA LEU A 273 -6.56 25.39 -8.40
C LEU A 273 -5.74 26.45 -7.68
N SER A 274 -4.58 26.84 -8.23
CA SER A 274 -3.67 27.82 -7.62
C SER A 274 -4.24 29.24 -7.50
N LYS A 275 -5.38 29.51 -8.15
CA LYS A 275 -6.08 30.80 -8.05
C LYS A 275 -6.84 30.97 -6.74
N ASP A 276 -7.13 29.88 -6.04
CA ASP A 276 -7.91 29.88 -4.82
C ASP A 276 -7.05 29.36 -3.65
N LYS A 277 -6.75 30.26 -2.72
CA LYS A 277 -5.95 29.93 -1.52
C LYS A 277 -6.60 28.87 -0.62
N ALA A 278 -7.91 28.68 -0.67
CA ALA A 278 -8.58 27.62 0.08
C ALA A 278 -8.18 26.21 -0.38
N ASN A 279 -7.64 26.10 -1.60
CA ASN A 279 -7.20 24.84 -2.19
C ASN A 279 -5.66 24.68 -2.20
N GLU A 280 -4.92 25.35 -1.30
CA GLU A 280 -3.45 25.38 -1.33
C GLU A 280 -2.82 23.98 -1.26
N ASP A 281 -3.26 23.10 -0.37
CA ASP A 281 -2.75 21.72 -0.30
C ASP A 281 -3.07 20.93 -1.58
N LEU A 282 -4.29 21.07 -2.09
CA LEU A 282 -4.71 20.40 -3.32
C LEU A 282 -3.96 20.92 -4.56
N ALA A 283 -3.71 22.22 -4.62
CA ALA A 283 -2.91 22.83 -5.69
C ALA A 283 -1.46 22.34 -5.64
N GLY A 284 -0.88 22.26 -4.43
CA GLY A 284 0.43 21.67 -4.21
C GLY A 284 0.48 20.20 -4.63
N TYR A 285 -0.53 19.40 -4.26
CA TYR A 285 -0.63 18.01 -4.68
C TYR A 285 -0.58 17.86 -6.21
N VAL A 286 -1.45 18.59 -6.92
CA VAL A 286 -1.51 18.52 -8.38
C VAL A 286 -0.23 19.05 -9.03
N LYS A 287 0.39 20.10 -8.45
CA LYS A 287 1.69 20.61 -8.92
C LYS A 287 2.79 19.56 -8.81
N PHE A 288 2.88 18.88 -7.68
CA PHE A 288 3.89 17.84 -7.49
C PHE A 288 3.71 16.69 -8.50
N ARG A 289 2.46 16.22 -8.73
CA ARG A 289 2.15 15.22 -9.76
C ARG A 289 2.53 15.68 -11.17
N TYR A 290 2.26 16.93 -11.48
CA TYR A 290 2.70 17.55 -12.74
C TYR A 290 4.23 17.53 -12.88
N LEU A 291 4.97 18.03 -11.89
CA LEU A 291 6.44 18.08 -11.93
C LEU A 291 7.06 16.68 -12.06
N GLN A 292 6.56 15.71 -11.30
CA GLN A 292 7.02 14.32 -11.36
C GLN A 292 6.76 13.69 -12.73
N SER A 293 5.60 13.97 -13.34
CA SER A 293 5.25 13.44 -14.67
C SER A 293 6.09 14.09 -15.77
N ASP A 294 6.34 15.40 -15.70
CA ASP A 294 7.21 16.14 -16.63
C ASP A 294 8.65 15.64 -16.57
N TYR A 295 9.16 15.41 -15.34
CA TYR A 295 10.47 14.81 -15.12
C TYR A 295 10.58 13.43 -15.78
N ASN A 296 9.65 12.52 -15.50
CA ASN A 296 9.66 11.17 -16.05
C ASN A 296 9.51 11.15 -17.59
N LEU A 297 8.64 12.01 -18.13
CA LEU A 297 8.48 12.13 -19.59
C LEU A 297 9.73 12.65 -20.27
N SER A 298 10.50 13.52 -19.61
CA SER A 298 11.75 14.09 -20.16
C SER A 298 12.79 13.02 -20.50
N PHE A 299 12.77 11.86 -19.82
CA PHE A 299 13.67 10.72 -20.14
C PHE A 299 13.23 9.94 -21.39
N GLN A 300 11.99 10.08 -21.82
CA GLN A 300 11.46 9.38 -22.99
C GLN A 300 11.79 10.12 -24.32
N ALA A 301 12.36 11.31 -24.23
CA ALA A 301 12.77 12.09 -25.39
C ALA A 301 13.91 11.38 -26.16
N PRO A 302 13.96 11.51 -27.51
CA PRO A 302 15.11 11.05 -28.27
C PRO A 302 16.39 11.79 -27.83
N ASN A 303 17.41 11.07 -27.34
CA ASN A 303 18.67 11.61 -26.80
C ASN A 303 18.47 12.58 -25.62
N PRO A 304 17.99 12.11 -24.47
CA PRO A 304 17.73 12.96 -23.32
C PRO A 304 19.05 13.50 -22.73
N ASP A 305 19.08 14.79 -22.43
CA ASP A 305 20.18 15.41 -21.69
C ASP A 305 19.98 15.17 -20.18
N TYR A 306 20.52 14.08 -19.70
CA TYR A 306 20.36 13.64 -18.30
C TYR A 306 20.80 14.69 -17.28
N ALA A 307 21.90 15.40 -17.54
CA ALA A 307 22.42 16.42 -16.63
C ALA A 307 21.44 17.59 -16.52
N LYS A 308 20.91 18.05 -17.67
CA LYS A 308 19.94 19.13 -17.70
C LYS A 308 18.60 18.75 -17.05
N ILE A 309 18.15 17.50 -17.28
CA ILE A 309 16.92 16.97 -16.67
C ILE A 309 17.06 16.93 -15.15
N GLN A 310 18.19 16.43 -14.64
CA GLN A 310 18.46 16.36 -13.21
C GLN A 310 18.55 17.76 -12.58
N THR A 311 19.27 18.69 -13.21
CA THR A 311 19.37 20.07 -12.72
C THR A 311 18.00 20.71 -12.61
N LYS A 312 17.19 20.60 -13.68
CA LYS A 312 15.81 21.12 -13.67
C LYS A 312 14.95 20.49 -12.57
N TRP A 313 15.09 19.19 -12.35
CA TRP A 313 14.33 18.49 -11.32
C TRP A 313 14.66 19.01 -9.91
N VAL A 314 15.93 19.22 -9.61
CA VAL A 314 16.38 19.80 -8.33
C VAL A 314 15.80 21.21 -8.16
N GLU A 315 15.90 22.06 -9.18
CA GLU A 315 15.34 23.43 -9.17
C GLU A 315 13.81 23.41 -8.97
N ASP A 316 13.11 22.52 -9.66
CA ASP A 316 11.65 22.36 -9.53
C ASP A 316 11.23 21.89 -8.13
N LEU A 317 11.98 20.95 -7.51
CA LEU A 317 11.74 20.50 -6.13
C LEU A 317 11.99 21.60 -5.11
N GLU A 318 13.10 22.35 -5.24
CA GLU A 318 13.41 23.46 -4.35
C GLU A 318 12.32 24.55 -4.42
N ALA A 319 11.90 24.92 -5.63
CA ALA A 319 10.83 25.88 -5.85
C ALA A 319 9.49 25.39 -5.25
N PHE A 320 9.18 24.10 -5.43
CA PHE A 320 7.98 23.48 -4.88
C PHE A 320 7.94 23.54 -3.36
N ILE A 321 9.04 23.16 -2.68
CA ILE A 321 9.13 23.15 -1.23
C ILE A 321 8.98 24.56 -0.66
N GLN A 322 9.52 25.58 -1.34
CA GLN A 322 9.36 26.98 -0.94
C GLN A 322 7.94 27.48 -1.11
N GLU A 323 7.28 27.11 -2.21
CA GLU A 323 5.92 27.58 -2.52
C GLU A 323 4.84 26.85 -1.72
N TYR A 324 5.05 25.56 -1.41
CA TYR A 324 4.09 24.70 -0.70
C TYR A 324 4.70 24.03 0.54
N PRO A 325 5.16 24.80 1.55
CA PRO A 325 5.86 24.23 2.71
C PRO A 325 5.00 23.30 3.56
N ASN A 326 3.69 23.45 3.51
CA ASN A 326 2.73 22.68 4.33
C ASN A 326 1.90 21.69 3.49
N CYS A 327 2.23 21.45 2.23
CA CYS A 327 1.53 20.48 1.41
C CYS A 327 1.82 19.06 1.88
N SER A 328 0.84 18.17 1.76
CA SER A 328 0.95 16.75 2.11
C SER A 328 2.08 16.02 1.39
N LEU A 329 2.50 16.47 0.19
CA LEU A 329 3.60 15.90 -0.59
C LEU A 329 4.95 16.62 -0.42
N THR A 330 5.04 17.65 0.42
CA THR A 330 6.31 18.35 0.69
C THR A 330 7.36 17.45 1.34
N PRO A 331 7.03 16.55 2.28
CA PRO A 331 8.00 15.58 2.80
C PRO A 331 8.58 14.67 1.71
N ASP A 332 7.76 14.25 0.73
CA ASP A 332 8.22 13.43 -0.39
C ASP A 332 9.16 14.21 -1.31
N ALA A 333 8.85 15.49 -1.58
CA ALA A 333 9.72 16.38 -2.33
C ALA A 333 11.08 16.60 -1.65
N MET A 334 11.09 16.80 -0.33
CA MET A 334 12.31 16.91 0.47
C MET A 334 13.15 15.63 0.45
N LEU A 335 12.49 14.46 0.51
CA LEU A 335 13.17 13.18 0.42
C LEU A 335 13.85 13.00 -0.95
N GLN A 336 13.16 13.35 -2.04
CA GLN A 336 13.71 13.25 -3.38
C GLN A 336 14.84 14.27 -3.65
N LEU A 337 14.79 15.43 -3.02
CA LEU A 337 15.87 16.43 -3.09
C LEU A 337 17.13 15.98 -2.32
N GLY A 338 16.97 15.19 -1.25
CA GLY A 338 18.07 14.67 -0.42
C GLY A 338 18.72 13.40 -0.94
N MET A 339 18.18 12.78 -2.00
CA MET A 339 18.74 11.61 -2.68
C MET A 339 19.70 12.04 -3.80
#